data_5dee3c4e7823822fa988f5a27c00c285
#
_entry.id   5dee3c4e7823822fa988f5a27c00c285
#
_cell.length_a   1.000
_cell.length_b   1.000
_cell.length_c   1.000
_cell.angle_alpha   90.00
_cell.angle_beta   90.00
_cell.angle_gamma   90.00
#
_symmetry.space_group_name_H-M   'P 1'
#
loop_
_entity.id
_entity.type
_entity.pdbx_description
1 polymer ?
#
loop_
_entity_poly.entity_id
_entity_poly.type
_entity_poly.pdbx_seq_one_letter_code
_entity_poly.pdbx_strand_id
1 'polypeptide(L)'
;MLERQIAALQDFILNYGCIIPQLAEYVEAIDAALEHQDVAALVSIYHELYPLAEQELWAGDNFDEMINYYHAMFREQEGLIRSIGKDERYQFILSIPVADRPQHVKNCLESIYQQCVIFAYGGRTDGVFNRVQVVIADDSKNRHNIDRHIKLAEAYTEKGLRVHYCGLQEQYSLLQQIPQPLRQQLGSILTSQPAEQFYLKGQAANRNLSYLKCIQLTKDKDKTLYYMVDSDQLFRVNRETESGEQTEIAVNYFYYINQIFITTDTTMLTGKLVGDPPVSPSVMAANFMDDVIAHLTQLSTCDALHECQFHELPDRCSQDAAYYDMASLFGFEQESQSYPYRCSFPHKHNNLESLNQFSNQLSEFFFGQHPTRKTHFKYHSTFTELTPARTIYPGNYVVNYSGLKYVIPFSDLRLRMSGPTAGRLIQSEIKNRFVSANLPMLHKRHLKEEATDGFRPGVVIDDEVINLCDELERQFFGDLMLFTVDRITSKDDFGGTFDQLTVEQVMTQVESELLSMYEDKHTAVLSKNTQLKAMLDDAGYWWNSDAHATDARTRVLFFSKISTSILAKIQPPTSKL
;
A
#
# COMPACT_ATOMS: atom_id res chain seq x y z
N MET A 1 -27.87 -3.63 -33.79
CA MET A 1 -26.93 -2.56 -33.33
C MET A 1 -26.32 -2.96 -31.96
N LEU A 2 -27.13 -3.39 -31.01
CA LEU A 2 -26.66 -3.87 -29.68
C LEU A 2 -25.71 -5.06 -29.78
N GLU A 3 -25.97 -6.02 -30.66
CA GLU A 3 -25.13 -7.21 -30.88
C GLU A 3 -23.65 -6.86 -31.14
N ARG A 4 -23.38 -5.77 -31.87
CA ARG A 4 -22.01 -5.29 -32.09
C ARG A 4 -21.39 -4.60 -30.86
N GLN A 5 -22.18 -4.22 -29.89
CA GLN A 5 -21.72 -3.57 -28.65
C GLN A 5 -21.34 -4.56 -27.56
N ILE A 6 -21.61 -5.85 -27.75
CA ILE A 6 -21.33 -6.95 -26.82
C ILE A 6 -20.47 -8.05 -27.46
N ALA A 7 -19.70 -7.71 -28.48
CA ALA A 7 -18.90 -8.68 -29.24
C ALA A 7 -17.88 -9.43 -28.34
N ALA A 8 -17.19 -8.71 -27.44
CA ALA A 8 -16.24 -9.33 -26.53
C ALA A 8 -16.92 -10.26 -25.50
N LEU A 9 -18.14 -9.94 -25.06
CA LEU A 9 -18.95 -10.82 -24.22
C LEU A 9 -19.31 -12.12 -24.96
N GLN A 10 -19.77 -12.01 -26.21
CA GLN A 10 -20.11 -13.18 -27.03
C GLN A 10 -18.88 -14.05 -27.32
N ASP A 11 -17.76 -13.42 -27.69
CA ASP A 11 -16.49 -14.11 -27.93
C ASP A 11 -15.98 -14.78 -26.66
N PHE A 12 -16.09 -14.13 -25.49
CA PHE A 12 -15.74 -14.75 -24.21
C PHE A 12 -16.56 -16.01 -23.93
N ILE A 13 -17.89 -15.95 -24.08
CA ILE A 13 -18.76 -17.11 -23.87
C ILE A 13 -18.44 -18.24 -24.87
N LEU A 14 -18.22 -17.92 -26.14
CA LEU A 14 -17.89 -18.88 -27.18
C LEU A 14 -16.55 -19.60 -26.89
N ASN A 15 -15.52 -18.84 -26.51
CA ASN A 15 -14.17 -19.38 -26.34
C ASN A 15 -13.97 -20.10 -25.00
N TYR A 16 -14.66 -19.64 -23.95
CA TYR A 16 -14.52 -20.19 -22.59
C TYR A 16 -15.68 -21.05 -22.11
N GLY A 17 -16.77 -21.20 -22.89
CA GLY A 17 -17.92 -21.99 -22.50
C GLY A 17 -17.64 -23.48 -22.25
N CYS A 18 -16.60 -24.03 -22.88
CA CYS A 18 -16.15 -25.41 -22.59
C CYS A 18 -15.35 -25.53 -21.30
N ILE A 19 -14.71 -24.42 -20.85
CA ILE A 19 -13.87 -24.36 -19.66
C ILE A 19 -14.71 -23.95 -18.44
N ILE A 20 -15.65 -23.02 -18.64
CA ILE A 20 -16.55 -22.48 -17.63
C ILE A 20 -18.00 -22.91 -18.00
N PRO A 21 -18.48 -24.08 -17.57
CA PRO A 21 -19.82 -24.60 -17.97
C PRO A 21 -20.98 -23.67 -17.61
N GLN A 22 -20.84 -22.88 -16.55
CA GLN A 22 -21.84 -21.87 -16.10
C GLN A 22 -22.17 -20.85 -17.17
N LEU A 23 -21.26 -20.56 -18.11
CA LEU A 23 -21.48 -19.59 -19.19
C LEU A 23 -22.63 -19.99 -20.11
N ALA A 24 -22.95 -21.29 -20.21
CA ALA A 24 -24.07 -21.80 -21.03
C ALA A 24 -25.43 -21.24 -20.58
N GLU A 25 -25.60 -20.95 -19.28
CA GLU A 25 -26.86 -20.44 -18.73
C GLU A 25 -27.14 -19.00 -19.18
N TYR A 26 -26.09 -18.24 -19.57
CA TYR A 26 -26.23 -16.86 -20.00
C TYR A 26 -26.54 -16.69 -21.50
N VAL A 27 -26.36 -17.72 -22.32
CA VAL A 27 -26.60 -17.61 -23.76
C VAL A 27 -28.06 -17.23 -24.04
N GLU A 28 -29.03 -17.96 -23.46
CA GLU A 28 -30.46 -17.71 -23.63
C GLU A 28 -30.85 -16.32 -23.06
N ALA A 29 -30.25 -15.92 -21.94
CA ALA A 29 -30.51 -14.60 -21.33
C ALA A 29 -29.99 -13.45 -22.20
N ILE A 30 -28.83 -13.61 -22.83
CA ILE A 30 -28.27 -12.63 -23.77
C ILE A 30 -29.14 -12.54 -25.02
N ASP A 31 -29.56 -13.67 -25.61
CA ASP A 31 -30.40 -13.69 -26.80
C ASP A 31 -31.74 -13.02 -26.52
N ALA A 32 -32.38 -13.30 -25.39
CA ALA A 32 -33.62 -12.66 -24.97
C ALA A 32 -33.45 -11.15 -24.76
N ALA A 33 -32.34 -10.70 -24.12
CA ALA A 33 -32.06 -9.29 -23.92
C ALA A 33 -31.80 -8.56 -25.24
N LEU A 34 -31.14 -9.21 -26.20
CA LEU A 34 -30.93 -8.66 -27.55
C LEU A 34 -32.23 -8.52 -28.32
N GLU A 35 -33.11 -9.58 -28.30
CA GLU A 35 -34.41 -9.57 -28.97
C GLU A 35 -35.30 -8.43 -28.46
N HIS A 36 -35.33 -8.24 -27.14
CA HIS A 36 -36.14 -7.20 -26.50
C HIS A 36 -35.44 -5.83 -26.41
N GLN A 37 -34.20 -5.70 -26.90
CA GLN A 37 -33.36 -4.50 -26.77
C GLN A 37 -33.20 -4.01 -25.31
N ASP A 38 -33.18 -4.95 -24.37
CA ASP A 38 -33.06 -4.67 -22.93
C ASP A 38 -31.60 -4.44 -22.53
N VAL A 39 -31.17 -3.19 -22.60
CA VAL A 39 -29.82 -2.78 -22.23
C VAL A 39 -29.55 -2.99 -20.74
N ALA A 40 -30.57 -2.84 -19.87
CA ALA A 40 -30.40 -3.01 -18.44
C ALA A 40 -30.14 -4.49 -18.07
N ALA A 41 -30.86 -5.41 -18.74
CA ALA A 41 -30.60 -6.84 -18.61
C ALA A 41 -29.17 -7.20 -19.05
N LEU A 42 -28.71 -6.67 -20.19
CA LEU A 42 -27.32 -6.89 -20.63
C LEU A 42 -26.31 -6.37 -19.61
N VAL A 43 -26.49 -5.17 -19.07
CA VAL A 43 -25.59 -4.63 -18.01
C VAL A 43 -25.58 -5.55 -16.78
N SER A 44 -26.73 -6.12 -16.38
CA SER A 44 -26.80 -7.07 -15.26
C SER A 44 -25.99 -8.33 -15.53
N ILE A 45 -26.08 -8.88 -16.74
CA ILE A 45 -25.33 -10.08 -17.16
C ILE A 45 -23.81 -9.87 -16.99
N TYR A 46 -23.27 -8.70 -17.36
CA TYR A 46 -21.84 -8.39 -17.12
C TYR A 46 -21.48 -8.45 -15.65
N HIS A 47 -22.33 -7.93 -14.75
CA HIS A 47 -22.08 -7.99 -13.31
C HIS A 47 -21.98 -9.44 -12.79
N GLU A 48 -22.81 -10.33 -13.31
CA GLU A 48 -22.82 -11.73 -12.91
C GLU A 48 -21.65 -12.52 -13.49
N LEU A 49 -21.15 -12.13 -14.68
CA LEU A 49 -20.07 -12.83 -15.37
C LEU A 49 -18.66 -12.44 -14.90
N TYR A 50 -18.47 -11.22 -14.34
CA TYR A 50 -17.13 -10.81 -13.89
C TYR A 50 -16.48 -11.75 -12.88
N PRO A 51 -17.18 -12.28 -11.85
CA PRO A 51 -16.57 -13.24 -10.93
C PRO A 51 -16.08 -14.52 -11.62
N LEU A 52 -16.81 -15.01 -12.65
CA LEU A 52 -16.39 -16.17 -13.43
C LEU A 52 -15.16 -15.86 -14.30
N ALA A 53 -15.18 -14.69 -14.94
CA ALA A 53 -14.05 -14.23 -15.74
C ALA A 53 -12.79 -14.01 -14.89
N GLU A 54 -12.94 -13.48 -13.67
CA GLU A 54 -11.84 -13.29 -12.72
C GLU A 54 -11.26 -14.60 -12.22
N GLN A 55 -12.11 -15.56 -11.91
CA GLN A 55 -11.66 -16.87 -11.49
C GLN A 55 -10.80 -17.53 -12.58
N GLU A 56 -11.23 -17.46 -13.84
CA GLU A 56 -10.48 -18.00 -14.98
C GLU A 56 -9.19 -17.19 -15.22
N LEU A 57 -9.26 -15.86 -15.17
CA LEU A 57 -8.11 -14.98 -15.34
C LEU A 57 -6.96 -15.31 -14.39
N TRP A 58 -7.30 -15.63 -13.12
CA TRP A 58 -6.30 -15.85 -12.08
C TRP A 58 -5.92 -17.32 -11.87
N ALA A 59 -6.75 -18.26 -12.29
CA ALA A 59 -6.51 -19.70 -12.16
C ALA A 59 -6.11 -20.36 -13.48
N GLY A 60 -6.44 -19.74 -14.62
CA GLY A 60 -6.20 -20.29 -15.96
C GLY A 60 -4.78 -20.10 -16.46
N ASP A 61 -4.41 -20.90 -17.45
CA ASP A 61 -3.07 -20.87 -18.07
C ASP A 61 -2.90 -19.72 -19.10
N ASN A 62 -4.02 -19.08 -19.53
CA ASN A 62 -4.05 -18.08 -20.61
C ASN A 62 -4.31 -16.66 -20.11
N PHE A 63 -3.57 -16.21 -19.10
CA PHE A 63 -3.75 -14.88 -18.51
C PHE A 63 -3.73 -13.76 -19.55
N ASP A 64 -2.77 -13.76 -20.48
CA ASP A 64 -2.57 -12.68 -21.46
C ASP A 64 -3.70 -12.58 -22.49
N GLU A 65 -4.38 -13.66 -22.79
CA GLU A 65 -5.57 -13.68 -23.64
C GLU A 65 -6.80 -13.24 -22.82
N MET A 66 -6.98 -13.85 -21.66
CA MET A 66 -8.15 -13.63 -20.81
C MET A 66 -8.27 -12.18 -20.33
N ILE A 67 -7.15 -11.53 -20.02
CA ILE A 67 -7.17 -10.12 -19.59
C ILE A 67 -7.68 -9.18 -20.70
N ASN A 68 -7.47 -9.51 -21.97
CA ASN A 68 -7.98 -8.72 -23.08
C ASN A 68 -9.50 -8.78 -23.18
N TYR A 69 -10.10 -9.99 -23.01
CA TYR A 69 -11.56 -10.13 -22.90
C TYR A 69 -12.10 -9.37 -21.71
N TYR A 70 -11.48 -9.53 -20.55
CA TYR A 70 -11.88 -8.84 -19.32
C TYR A 70 -11.91 -7.32 -19.48
N HIS A 71 -10.86 -6.73 -20.07
CA HIS A 71 -10.82 -5.30 -20.37
C HIS A 71 -11.88 -4.87 -21.40
N ALA A 72 -12.09 -5.67 -22.44
CA ALA A 72 -13.05 -5.36 -23.49
C ALA A 72 -14.49 -5.43 -22.95
N MET A 73 -14.83 -6.41 -22.14
CA MET A 73 -16.14 -6.56 -21.51
C MET A 73 -16.48 -5.32 -20.65
N PHE A 74 -15.54 -4.77 -19.87
CA PHE A 74 -15.78 -3.54 -19.13
C PHE A 74 -16.03 -2.34 -20.04
N ARG A 75 -15.31 -2.21 -21.15
CA ARG A 75 -15.56 -1.12 -22.12
C ARG A 75 -16.92 -1.24 -22.79
N GLU A 76 -17.36 -2.45 -23.12
CA GLU A 76 -18.69 -2.73 -23.66
C GLU A 76 -19.78 -2.35 -22.65
N GLN A 77 -19.66 -2.82 -21.40
CA GLN A 77 -20.59 -2.45 -20.34
C GLN A 77 -20.68 -0.92 -20.16
N GLU A 78 -19.56 -0.21 -20.18
CA GLU A 78 -19.54 1.25 -20.10
C GLU A 78 -20.24 1.91 -21.31
N GLY A 79 -20.12 1.31 -22.48
CA GLY A 79 -20.86 1.72 -23.69
C GLY A 79 -22.38 1.55 -23.52
N LEU A 80 -22.82 0.43 -22.99
CA LEU A 80 -24.22 0.13 -22.69
C LEU A 80 -24.79 1.09 -21.63
N ILE A 81 -24.09 1.29 -20.51
CA ILE A 81 -24.51 2.24 -19.46
C ILE A 81 -24.68 3.65 -20.01
N ARG A 82 -23.78 4.08 -20.89
CA ARG A 82 -23.88 5.40 -21.55
C ARG A 82 -25.13 5.49 -22.42
N SER A 83 -25.55 4.41 -23.09
CA SER A 83 -26.74 4.40 -23.93
C SER A 83 -28.05 4.53 -23.15
N ILE A 84 -28.06 4.15 -21.87
CA ILE A 84 -29.19 4.36 -20.94
C ILE A 84 -29.39 5.86 -20.64
N GLY A 85 -28.34 6.66 -20.77
CA GLY A 85 -28.39 8.12 -20.67
C GLY A 85 -28.36 8.68 -19.24
N LYS A 86 -28.60 7.89 -18.21
CA LYS A 86 -28.51 8.31 -16.80
C LYS A 86 -27.51 7.44 -16.05
N ASP A 87 -26.38 8.01 -15.70
CA ASP A 87 -25.37 7.34 -14.88
C ASP A 87 -25.40 7.86 -13.44
N GLU A 88 -25.90 7.06 -12.51
CA GLU A 88 -26.05 7.38 -11.08
C GLU A 88 -24.87 6.89 -10.22
N ARG A 89 -23.84 6.34 -10.82
CA ARG A 89 -22.66 5.82 -10.11
C ARG A 89 -21.85 6.94 -9.48
N TYR A 90 -21.02 6.57 -8.53
CA TYR A 90 -20.16 7.50 -7.79
C TYR A 90 -19.11 8.18 -8.69
N GLN A 91 -18.78 9.42 -8.35
CA GLN A 91 -17.58 10.12 -8.80
C GLN A 91 -16.46 9.90 -7.78
N PHE A 92 -15.22 9.91 -8.26
CA PHE A 92 -14.05 9.72 -7.41
C PHE A 92 -13.19 10.99 -7.39
N ILE A 93 -12.81 11.42 -6.19
CA ILE A 93 -11.77 12.40 -5.96
C ILE A 93 -10.62 11.68 -5.28
N LEU A 94 -9.51 11.47 -6.01
CA LEU A 94 -8.31 10.85 -5.46
C LEU A 94 -7.44 11.92 -4.83
N SER A 95 -6.88 11.67 -3.65
CA SER A 95 -5.92 12.55 -3.00
C SER A 95 -4.58 11.84 -2.85
N ILE A 96 -3.53 12.45 -3.41
CA ILE A 96 -2.15 11.94 -3.40
C ILE A 96 -1.29 12.90 -2.58
N PRO A 97 -1.00 12.60 -1.30
CA PRO A 97 -0.02 13.36 -0.53
C PRO A 97 1.40 13.03 -1.00
N VAL A 98 2.22 14.05 -1.18
CA VAL A 98 3.60 13.89 -1.64
C VAL A 98 4.53 14.92 -1.03
N ALA A 99 5.82 14.59 -0.93
CA ALA A 99 6.91 15.51 -0.65
C ALA A 99 8.17 15.07 -1.40
N ASP A 100 8.64 15.91 -2.34
CA ASP A 100 9.89 15.74 -3.08
C ASP A 100 10.06 14.41 -3.84
N ARG A 101 8.96 13.83 -4.38
CA ARG A 101 8.95 12.54 -5.08
C ARG A 101 8.25 12.58 -6.45
N PRO A 102 8.74 13.36 -7.43
CA PRO A 102 8.04 13.57 -8.69
C PRO A 102 7.94 12.31 -9.58
N GLN A 103 8.89 11.37 -9.48
CA GLN A 103 8.82 10.14 -10.26
C GLN A 103 7.76 9.17 -9.71
N HIS A 104 7.62 9.09 -8.39
CA HIS A 104 6.53 8.34 -7.76
C HIS A 104 5.16 8.91 -8.18
N VAL A 105 4.98 10.23 -8.09
CA VAL A 105 3.74 10.89 -8.55
C VAL A 105 3.46 10.60 -10.01
N LYS A 106 4.46 10.66 -10.89
CA LYS A 106 4.32 10.33 -12.32
C LYS A 106 3.82 8.90 -12.50
N ASN A 107 4.41 7.94 -11.82
CA ASN A 107 4.04 6.52 -11.94
C ASN A 107 2.63 6.26 -11.40
N CYS A 108 2.28 6.89 -10.27
CA CYS A 108 0.95 6.82 -9.68
C CYS A 108 -0.11 7.40 -10.64
N LEU A 109 0.10 8.63 -11.15
CA LEU A 109 -0.79 9.28 -12.12
C LEU A 109 -0.94 8.47 -13.40
N GLU A 110 0.16 7.89 -13.92
CA GLU A 110 0.10 7.03 -15.11
C GLU A 110 -0.77 5.81 -14.84
N SER A 111 -0.65 5.18 -13.67
CA SER A 111 -1.49 4.02 -13.33
C SER A 111 -2.97 4.39 -13.22
N ILE A 112 -3.31 5.54 -12.64
CA ILE A 112 -4.70 6.07 -12.59
C ILE A 112 -5.22 6.37 -14.00
N TYR A 113 -4.41 7.03 -14.82
CA TYR A 113 -4.77 7.33 -16.19
C TYR A 113 -5.05 6.07 -17.00
N GLN A 114 -4.22 5.04 -16.86
CA GLN A 114 -4.42 3.75 -17.52
C GLN A 114 -5.69 3.04 -17.03
N GLN A 115 -6.02 3.10 -15.74
CA GLN A 115 -7.32 2.62 -15.24
C GLN A 115 -8.49 3.27 -15.97
N CYS A 116 -8.44 4.60 -16.10
CA CYS A 116 -9.49 5.36 -16.80
C CYS A 116 -9.57 5.03 -18.29
N VAL A 117 -8.44 4.75 -18.95
CA VAL A 117 -8.40 4.40 -20.39
C VAL A 117 -8.88 2.97 -20.62
N ILE A 118 -8.38 2.02 -19.84
CA ILE A 118 -8.59 0.58 -20.06
C ILE A 118 -10.01 0.18 -19.69
N PHE A 119 -10.50 0.61 -18.54
CA PHE A 119 -11.82 0.24 -18.04
C PHE A 119 -12.91 1.25 -18.38
N ALA A 120 -12.56 2.45 -18.82
CA ALA A 120 -13.45 3.51 -19.28
C ALA A 120 -14.56 3.92 -18.30
N TYR A 121 -14.40 3.72 -16.98
CA TYR A 121 -15.42 3.99 -15.96
C TYR A 121 -16.01 5.41 -16.07
N GLY A 122 -17.33 5.50 -16.26
CA GLY A 122 -18.07 6.74 -16.45
C GLY A 122 -17.84 7.47 -17.79
N GLY A 123 -17.00 6.90 -18.66
CA GLY A 123 -16.72 7.43 -20.00
C GLY A 123 -16.02 8.79 -20.02
N ARG A 124 -16.01 9.40 -21.21
CA ARG A 124 -15.41 10.73 -21.48
C ARG A 124 -16.41 11.65 -22.15
N THR A 125 -16.32 12.96 -21.85
CA THR A 125 -17.00 14.03 -22.57
C THR A 125 -15.95 15.05 -23.00
N ASP A 126 -15.92 15.40 -24.28
CA ASP A 126 -14.92 16.32 -24.85
C ASP A 126 -13.46 15.95 -24.49
N GLY A 127 -13.15 14.65 -24.50
CA GLY A 127 -11.84 14.12 -24.17
C GLY A 127 -11.51 14.01 -22.68
N VAL A 128 -12.38 14.53 -21.79
CA VAL A 128 -12.17 14.56 -20.34
C VAL A 128 -12.93 13.42 -19.64
N PHE A 129 -12.29 12.71 -18.75
CA PHE A 129 -12.93 11.67 -17.94
C PHE A 129 -13.97 12.27 -16.99
N ASN A 130 -15.17 11.67 -16.99
CA ASN A 130 -16.32 12.28 -16.32
C ASN A 130 -16.30 12.10 -14.79
N ARG A 131 -15.82 10.93 -14.31
CA ARG A 131 -16.05 10.49 -12.94
C ARG A 131 -14.80 10.36 -12.08
N VAL A 132 -13.63 10.69 -12.62
CA VAL A 132 -12.36 10.59 -11.89
C VAL A 132 -11.62 11.91 -11.95
N GLN A 133 -11.20 12.41 -10.80
CA GLN A 133 -10.32 13.57 -10.67
C GLN A 133 -9.31 13.34 -9.54
N VAL A 134 -8.17 14.00 -9.62
CA VAL A 134 -7.03 13.80 -8.72
C VAL A 134 -6.61 15.12 -8.09
N VAL A 135 -6.25 15.09 -6.82
CA VAL A 135 -5.60 16.18 -6.08
C VAL A 135 -4.19 15.73 -5.73
N ILE A 136 -3.18 16.47 -6.15
CA ILE A 136 -1.80 16.32 -5.66
C ILE A 136 -1.63 17.27 -4.48
N ALA A 137 -1.56 16.72 -3.25
CA ALA A 137 -1.33 17.51 -2.03
C ALA A 137 0.17 17.55 -1.73
N ASP A 138 0.84 18.61 -2.20
CA ASP A 138 2.29 18.70 -2.26
C ASP A 138 2.90 19.46 -1.07
N ASP A 139 3.75 18.76 -0.31
CA ASP A 139 4.54 19.28 0.81
C ASP A 139 6.03 19.47 0.46
N SER A 140 6.36 19.46 -0.81
CA SER A 140 7.76 19.59 -1.26
C SER A 140 8.40 20.88 -0.80
N LYS A 141 9.66 20.80 -0.39
CA LYS A 141 10.53 21.94 -0.12
C LYS A 141 11.36 22.33 -1.35
N ASN A 142 11.78 21.33 -2.13
CA ASN A 142 12.63 21.53 -3.29
C ASN A 142 11.84 22.16 -4.44
N ARG A 143 12.23 23.39 -4.83
CA ARG A 143 11.55 24.13 -5.91
C ARG A 143 11.52 23.37 -7.24
N HIS A 144 12.59 22.68 -7.58
CA HIS A 144 12.66 21.89 -8.80
C HIS A 144 11.61 20.75 -8.81
N ASN A 145 11.42 20.08 -7.67
CA ASN A 145 10.41 19.02 -7.53
C ASN A 145 8.99 19.59 -7.56
N ILE A 146 8.77 20.76 -6.93
CA ILE A 146 7.50 21.48 -7.01
C ILE A 146 7.13 21.77 -8.48
N ASP A 147 8.07 22.33 -9.25
CA ASP A 147 7.84 22.65 -10.66
C ASP A 147 7.58 21.38 -11.51
N ARG A 148 8.19 20.25 -11.16
CA ARG A 148 7.91 18.94 -11.79
C ARG A 148 6.50 18.45 -11.45
N HIS A 149 6.05 18.56 -10.20
CA HIS A 149 4.69 18.17 -9.81
C HIS A 149 3.62 19.01 -10.52
N ILE A 150 3.84 20.32 -10.65
CA ILE A 150 2.94 21.22 -11.40
C ILE A 150 2.85 20.77 -12.88
N LYS A 151 3.99 20.55 -13.53
CA LYS A 151 4.02 20.08 -14.92
C LYS A 151 3.35 18.71 -15.11
N LEU A 152 3.46 17.81 -14.13
CA LEU A 152 2.75 16.54 -14.17
C LEU A 152 1.23 16.75 -14.09
N ALA A 153 0.75 17.64 -13.20
CA ALA A 153 -0.67 17.95 -13.10
C ALA A 153 -1.22 18.51 -14.43
N GLU A 154 -0.49 19.42 -15.07
CA GLU A 154 -0.83 20.01 -16.37
C GLU A 154 -0.86 18.92 -17.46
N ALA A 155 0.18 18.12 -17.58
CA ALA A 155 0.31 17.10 -18.63
C ALA A 155 -0.79 16.02 -18.55
N TYR A 156 -1.19 15.58 -17.36
CA TYR A 156 -2.29 14.62 -17.24
C TYR A 156 -3.66 15.27 -17.45
N THR A 157 -3.80 16.56 -17.12
CA THR A 157 -5.02 17.32 -17.41
C THR A 157 -5.20 17.47 -18.94
N GLU A 158 -4.14 17.72 -19.69
CA GLU A 158 -4.17 17.73 -21.16
C GLU A 158 -4.56 16.37 -21.76
N LYS A 159 -4.18 15.25 -21.10
CA LYS A 159 -4.62 13.89 -21.47
C LYS A 159 -6.09 13.60 -21.13
N GLY A 160 -6.77 14.51 -20.43
CA GLY A 160 -8.18 14.39 -20.03
C GLY A 160 -8.41 13.89 -18.61
N LEU A 161 -7.37 13.62 -17.81
CA LEU A 161 -7.51 13.33 -16.38
C LEU A 161 -7.43 14.66 -15.60
N ARG A 162 -8.54 15.09 -14.99
CA ARG A 162 -8.54 16.34 -14.20
C ARG A 162 -7.64 16.21 -12.99
N VAL A 163 -6.49 16.89 -13.01
CA VAL A 163 -5.51 16.88 -11.93
C VAL A 163 -5.38 18.27 -11.33
N HIS A 164 -5.64 18.40 -10.04
CA HIS A 164 -5.57 19.64 -9.28
C HIS A 164 -4.27 19.63 -8.44
N TYR A 165 -3.38 20.58 -8.69
CA TYR A 165 -2.20 20.78 -7.86
C TYR A 165 -2.56 21.63 -6.65
N CYS A 166 -2.35 21.10 -5.44
CA CYS A 166 -2.59 21.76 -4.17
C CYS A 166 -1.26 21.85 -3.39
N GLY A 167 -0.48 22.88 -3.68
CA GLY A 167 0.82 23.13 -3.05
C GLY A 167 0.70 23.84 -1.70
N LEU A 168 1.85 24.10 -1.05
CA LEU A 168 1.94 24.66 0.31
C LEU A 168 1.13 25.95 0.49
N GLN A 169 1.18 26.87 -0.50
CA GLN A 169 0.47 28.15 -0.41
C GLN A 169 -1.04 27.95 -0.42
N GLU A 170 -1.55 27.09 -1.28
CA GLU A 170 -2.98 26.81 -1.36
C GLU A 170 -3.46 26.09 -0.10
N GLN A 171 -2.72 25.08 0.37
CA GLN A 171 -3.03 24.36 1.60
C GLN A 171 -3.04 25.32 2.81
N TYR A 172 -2.09 26.23 2.90
CA TYR A 172 -2.04 27.25 3.94
C TYR A 172 -3.24 28.20 3.86
N SER A 173 -3.61 28.63 2.65
CA SER A 173 -4.81 29.44 2.42
C SER A 173 -6.09 28.72 2.87
N LEU A 174 -6.24 27.42 2.57
CA LEU A 174 -7.38 26.60 3.03
C LEU A 174 -7.42 26.55 4.56
N LEU A 175 -6.28 26.35 5.21
CA LEU A 175 -6.19 26.38 6.67
C LEU A 175 -6.60 27.73 7.25
N GLN A 176 -6.21 28.85 6.62
CA GLN A 176 -6.56 30.19 7.08
C GLN A 176 -8.06 30.53 6.93
N GLN A 177 -8.80 29.85 6.10
CA GLN A 177 -10.26 29.99 5.97
C GLN A 177 -11.01 29.43 7.19
N ILE A 178 -10.37 28.57 7.98
CA ILE A 178 -10.93 28.08 9.24
C ILE A 178 -10.79 29.17 10.31
N PRO A 179 -11.87 29.51 11.06
CA PRO A 179 -11.81 30.51 12.10
C PRO A 179 -10.71 30.21 13.15
N GLN A 180 -9.98 31.25 13.58
CA GLN A 180 -8.84 31.10 14.47
C GLN A 180 -9.10 30.27 15.74
N PRO A 181 -10.22 30.44 16.48
CA PRO A 181 -10.48 29.63 17.66
C PRO A 181 -10.60 28.15 17.35
N LEU A 182 -11.22 27.81 16.19
CA LEU A 182 -11.36 26.42 15.75
C LEU A 182 -10.02 25.84 15.30
N ARG A 183 -9.17 26.62 14.59
CA ARG A 183 -7.81 26.19 14.22
C ARG A 183 -6.95 25.84 15.43
N GLN A 184 -7.06 26.59 16.52
CA GLN A 184 -6.33 26.28 17.76
C GLN A 184 -6.78 24.95 18.37
N GLN A 185 -8.07 24.66 18.33
CA GLN A 185 -8.61 23.37 18.80
C GLN A 185 -8.22 22.19 17.90
N LEU A 186 -8.06 22.44 16.59
CA LEU A 186 -7.71 21.43 15.58
C LEU A 186 -6.20 21.30 15.34
N GLY A 187 -5.35 21.97 16.13
CA GLY A 187 -3.90 21.99 15.92
C GLY A 187 -3.27 20.61 15.87
N SER A 188 -3.70 19.69 16.74
CA SER A 188 -3.21 18.31 16.79
C SER A 188 -3.69 17.42 15.60
N ILE A 189 -4.67 17.89 14.83
CA ILE A 189 -5.25 17.16 13.68
C ILE A 189 -4.74 17.74 12.37
N LEU A 190 -4.71 19.06 12.26
CA LEU A 190 -4.29 19.77 11.05
C LEU A 190 -2.80 20.09 11.09
N THR A 191 -2.43 21.18 11.74
CA THR A 191 -1.04 21.56 12.05
C THR A 191 -0.99 22.90 12.76
N SER A 192 0.02 23.12 13.59
CA SER A 192 0.39 24.42 14.18
C SER A 192 1.60 25.06 13.50
N GLN A 193 2.15 24.46 12.46
CA GLN A 193 3.35 24.96 11.78
C GLN A 193 3.10 26.33 11.13
N PRO A 194 4.04 27.28 11.31
CA PRO A 194 3.98 28.58 10.64
C PRO A 194 4.21 28.44 9.12
N ALA A 195 3.86 29.47 8.36
CA ALA A 195 3.95 29.46 6.89
C ALA A 195 5.35 29.07 6.37
N GLU A 196 6.42 29.56 7.02
CA GLU A 196 7.81 29.32 6.62
C GLU A 196 8.25 27.86 6.83
N GLN A 197 7.59 27.15 7.73
CA GLN A 197 7.87 25.75 8.07
C GLN A 197 6.72 24.80 7.70
N PHE A 198 5.77 25.28 6.90
CA PHE A 198 4.54 24.54 6.62
C PHE A 198 4.77 23.20 5.88
N TYR A 199 5.88 23.09 5.15
CA TYR A 199 6.32 21.83 4.52
C TYR A 199 6.72 20.75 5.56
N LEU A 200 6.92 21.11 6.83
CA LEU A 200 7.29 20.20 7.91
C LEU A 200 6.07 19.62 8.65
N LYS A 201 4.83 19.93 8.26
CA LYS A 201 3.63 19.48 8.98
C LYS A 201 3.45 17.95 9.05
N GLY A 202 4.08 17.24 8.15
CA GLY A 202 4.07 15.77 8.12
C GLY A 202 2.89 15.19 7.36
N GLN A 203 3.04 13.91 6.96
CA GLN A 203 2.15 13.23 6.03
C GLN A 203 0.70 13.10 6.55
N ALA A 204 0.51 12.88 7.85
CA ALA A 204 -0.83 12.78 8.44
C ALA A 204 -1.59 14.11 8.36
N ALA A 205 -0.94 15.22 8.73
CA ALA A 205 -1.52 16.55 8.60
C ALA A 205 -1.80 16.93 7.13
N ASN A 206 -0.91 16.57 6.21
CA ASN A 206 -1.13 16.78 4.79
C ASN A 206 -2.39 16.05 4.29
N ARG A 207 -2.59 14.79 4.69
CA ARG A 207 -3.82 14.04 4.35
C ARG A 207 -5.06 14.71 4.92
N ASN A 208 -5.03 15.11 6.19
CA ASN A 208 -6.17 15.78 6.83
C ASN A 208 -6.51 17.11 6.16
N LEU A 209 -5.50 17.90 5.77
CA LEU A 209 -5.68 19.16 5.03
C LEU A 209 -6.20 18.94 3.61
N SER A 210 -5.77 17.86 2.95
CA SER A 210 -6.22 17.55 1.59
C SER A 210 -7.73 17.31 1.51
N TYR A 211 -8.39 16.88 2.60
CA TYR A 211 -9.85 16.77 2.66
C TYR A 211 -10.54 18.11 2.40
N LEU A 212 -9.97 19.22 2.86
CA LEU A 212 -10.54 20.55 2.60
C LEU A 212 -10.56 20.85 1.11
N LYS A 213 -9.49 20.49 0.39
CA LYS A 213 -9.45 20.61 -1.07
C LYS A 213 -10.45 19.68 -1.76
N CYS A 214 -10.56 18.44 -1.30
CA CYS A 214 -11.53 17.48 -1.82
C CYS A 214 -12.97 17.98 -1.63
N ILE A 215 -13.31 18.50 -0.44
CA ILE A 215 -14.63 19.10 -0.16
C ILE A 215 -14.92 20.28 -1.09
N GLN A 216 -13.92 21.15 -1.34
CA GLN A 216 -14.06 22.30 -2.24
C GLN A 216 -14.39 21.87 -3.67
N LEU A 217 -13.87 20.73 -4.13
CA LEU A 217 -14.10 20.18 -5.48
C LEU A 217 -15.40 19.38 -5.59
N THR A 218 -16.04 19.05 -4.46
CA THR A 218 -17.25 18.22 -4.41
C THR A 218 -18.45 18.98 -4.95
N LYS A 219 -19.06 18.45 -6.01
CA LYS A 219 -20.29 18.99 -6.59
C LYS A 219 -21.54 18.33 -6.01
N ASP A 220 -21.50 17.03 -5.83
CA ASP A 220 -22.58 16.20 -5.27
C ASP A 220 -22.01 15.34 -4.14
N LYS A 221 -22.43 15.65 -2.90
CA LYS A 221 -21.95 14.98 -1.69
C LYS A 221 -22.40 13.53 -1.60
N ASP A 222 -23.57 13.22 -2.12
CA ASP A 222 -24.19 11.90 -2.02
C ASP A 222 -23.65 10.95 -3.09
N LYS A 223 -23.03 11.50 -4.14
CA LYS A 223 -22.48 10.75 -5.27
C LYS A 223 -20.97 10.95 -5.45
N THR A 224 -20.25 11.30 -4.39
CA THR A 224 -18.78 11.45 -4.41
C THR A 224 -18.13 10.55 -3.38
N LEU A 225 -17.13 9.79 -3.83
CA LEU A 225 -16.21 9.01 -3.01
C LEU A 225 -14.82 9.65 -3.03
N TYR A 226 -14.18 9.64 -1.87
CA TYR A 226 -12.85 10.20 -1.67
C TYR A 226 -11.87 9.05 -1.49
N TYR A 227 -10.91 8.93 -2.39
CA TYR A 227 -9.95 7.85 -2.42
C TYR A 227 -8.56 8.37 -2.05
N MET A 228 -8.05 7.96 -0.91
CA MET A 228 -6.72 8.33 -0.42
C MET A 228 -5.69 7.33 -0.94
N VAL A 229 -4.69 7.81 -1.66
CA VAL A 229 -3.67 7.00 -2.35
C VAL A 229 -2.29 7.59 -2.07
N ASP A 230 -1.32 6.80 -1.65
CA ASP A 230 0.05 7.26 -1.51
C ASP A 230 0.75 7.36 -2.87
N SER A 231 1.70 8.30 -2.99
CA SER A 231 2.41 8.53 -4.26
C SER A 231 3.24 7.32 -4.74
N ASP A 232 3.61 6.42 -3.82
CA ASP A 232 4.35 5.17 -4.10
C ASP A 232 3.43 3.95 -4.34
N GLN A 233 2.13 4.17 -4.51
CA GLN A 233 1.14 3.15 -4.82
C GLN A 233 0.67 3.26 -6.27
N LEU A 234 0.51 2.11 -6.93
CA LEU A 234 0.07 2.01 -8.32
C LEU A 234 -1.23 1.21 -8.39
N PHE A 235 -2.14 1.63 -9.25
CA PHE A 235 -3.38 0.91 -9.59
C PHE A 235 -3.06 -0.30 -10.46
N ARG A 236 -2.23 -1.17 -9.94
CA ARG A 236 -1.75 -2.41 -10.56
C ARG A 236 -1.62 -3.49 -9.51
N VAL A 237 -1.48 -4.71 -9.96
CA VAL A 237 -1.07 -5.85 -9.15
C VAL A 237 0.22 -6.43 -9.71
N ASN A 238 0.99 -7.10 -8.87
CA ASN A 238 2.14 -7.86 -9.31
C ASN A 238 1.79 -9.34 -9.38
N ARG A 239 2.20 -9.98 -10.44
CA ARG A 239 2.06 -11.42 -10.67
C ARG A 239 3.44 -12.03 -10.83
N GLU A 240 3.64 -13.18 -10.25
CA GLU A 240 4.83 -13.96 -10.48
C GLU A 240 4.66 -14.86 -11.69
N THR A 241 5.65 -14.85 -12.58
CA THR A 241 5.69 -15.68 -13.79
C THR A 241 7.03 -16.40 -13.89
N GLU A 242 7.12 -17.37 -14.76
CA GLU A 242 8.41 -18.06 -15.06
C GLU A 242 9.52 -17.08 -15.47
N SER A 243 9.16 -15.98 -16.13
CA SER A 243 10.09 -14.92 -16.56
C SER A 243 10.38 -13.87 -15.48
N GLY A 244 9.85 -14.02 -14.27
CA GLY A 244 9.98 -13.09 -13.15
C GLY A 244 8.69 -12.34 -12.84
N GLU A 245 8.80 -11.28 -12.03
CA GLU A 245 7.67 -10.44 -11.64
C GLU A 245 7.16 -9.60 -12.81
N GLN A 246 5.86 -9.69 -13.09
CA GLN A 246 5.14 -8.82 -14.03
C GLN A 246 4.12 -7.98 -13.28
N THR A 247 3.77 -6.82 -13.83
CA THR A 247 2.79 -5.90 -13.23
C THR A 247 1.63 -5.68 -14.16
N GLU A 248 0.42 -5.99 -13.68
CA GLU A 248 -0.80 -6.05 -14.49
C GLU A 248 -1.83 -5.00 -14.05
N ILE A 249 -2.65 -4.54 -15.01
CA ILE A 249 -3.84 -3.73 -14.75
C ILE A 249 -5.05 -4.69 -14.83
N ALA A 250 -5.24 -5.46 -13.80
CA ALA A 250 -6.20 -6.56 -13.78
C ALA A 250 -7.37 -6.36 -12.79
N VAL A 251 -7.46 -5.20 -12.16
CA VAL A 251 -8.53 -4.85 -11.22
C VAL A 251 -9.18 -3.53 -11.66
N ASN A 252 -10.49 -3.52 -11.86
CA ASN A 252 -11.25 -2.29 -12.08
C ASN A 252 -11.65 -1.68 -10.73
N TYR A 253 -10.75 -0.94 -10.10
CA TYR A 253 -10.97 -0.38 -8.76
C TYR A 253 -12.23 0.48 -8.68
N PHE A 254 -12.45 1.37 -9.65
CA PHE A 254 -13.60 2.29 -9.64
C PHE A 254 -14.93 1.55 -9.72
N TYR A 255 -15.00 0.50 -10.52
CA TYR A 255 -16.17 -0.34 -10.63
C TYR A 255 -16.46 -1.08 -9.32
N TYR A 256 -15.49 -1.82 -8.76
CA TYR A 256 -15.72 -2.62 -7.56
C TYR A 256 -16.00 -1.76 -6.33
N ILE A 257 -15.28 -0.65 -6.17
CA ILE A 257 -15.56 0.30 -5.10
C ILE A 257 -16.97 0.87 -5.24
N ASN A 258 -17.37 1.26 -6.46
CA ASN A 258 -18.74 1.71 -6.71
C ASN A 258 -19.77 0.63 -6.33
N GLN A 259 -19.57 -0.64 -6.74
CA GLN A 259 -20.47 -1.73 -6.38
C GLN A 259 -20.61 -1.88 -4.87
N ILE A 260 -19.52 -1.87 -4.13
CA ILE A 260 -19.54 -1.95 -2.67
C ILE A 260 -20.38 -0.83 -2.07
N PHE A 261 -20.15 0.42 -2.46
CA PHE A 261 -20.86 1.56 -1.87
C PHE A 261 -22.32 1.71 -2.30
N ILE A 262 -22.75 1.14 -3.43
CA ILE A 262 -24.17 1.16 -3.84
C ILE A 262 -24.96 -0.02 -3.26
N THR A 263 -24.29 -1.15 -2.95
CA THR A 263 -24.98 -2.37 -2.47
C THR A 263 -24.95 -2.53 -0.96
N THR A 264 -24.17 -1.73 -0.25
CA THR A 264 -24.01 -1.80 1.22
C THR A 264 -24.09 -0.42 1.85
N ASP A 265 -24.18 -0.37 3.19
CA ASP A 265 -24.13 0.87 3.98
C ASP A 265 -22.71 1.29 4.36
N THR A 266 -21.70 0.85 3.60
CA THR A 266 -20.29 1.18 3.82
C THR A 266 -20.05 2.69 3.91
N THR A 267 -19.38 3.11 4.96
CA THR A 267 -18.93 4.50 5.15
C THR A 267 -17.46 4.65 4.82
N MET A 268 -16.64 3.63 5.17
CA MET A 268 -15.23 3.57 4.91
C MET A 268 -14.81 2.18 4.45
N LEU A 269 -14.03 2.13 3.39
CA LEU A 269 -13.47 0.91 2.79
C LEU A 269 -11.95 1.02 2.80
N THR A 270 -11.25 -0.03 3.21
CA THR A 270 -9.81 -0.17 3.03
C THR A 270 -9.49 -1.33 2.10
N GLY A 271 -8.51 -1.15 1.21
CA GLY A 271 -7.98 -2.21 0.37
C GLY A 271 -6.74 -2.88 0.97
N LYS A 272 -6.05 -3.65 0.15
CA LYS A 272 -4.79 -4.35 0.48
C LYS A 272 -3.60 -3.74 -0.24
N LEU A 273 -2.39 -4.11 0.17
CA LEU A 273 -1.16 -3.76 -0.54
C LEU A 273 -0.42 -5.03 -0.96
N VAL A 274 0.17 -5.01 -2.14
CA VAL A 274 1.11 -6.01 -2.66
C VAL A 274 2.40 -5.33 -3.09
N GLY A 275 3.46 -6.07 -3.32
CA GLY A 275 4.79 -5.53 -3.58
C GLY A 275 5.59 -5.29 -2.30
N ASP A 276 6.15 -4.11 -2.13
CA ASP A 276 6.98 -3.79 -0.97
C ASP A 276 6.16 -3.71 0.31
N PRO A 277 6.64 -4.28 1.44
CA PRO A 277 5.90 -4.25 2.70
C PRO A 277 5.70 -2.81 3.21
N PRO A 278 4.51 -2.46 3.75
CA PRO A 278 4.25 -1.13 4.29
C PRO A 278 4.90 -0.89 5.67
N VAL A 279 5.74 -1.80 6.13
CA VAL A 279 6.32 -1.84 7.47
C VAL A 279 7.62 -1.04 7.54
N SER A 280 7.93 -0.54 8.74
CA SER A 280 9.18 0.19 9.00
C SER A 280 10.39 -0.74 9.02
N PRO A 281 11.55 -0.33 8.49
CA PRO A 281 12.80 -1.10 8.64
C PRO A 281 13.15 -1.41 10.09
N SER A 282 12.82 -0.54 11.04
CA SER A 282 13.08 -0.76 12.46
C SER A 282 12.30 -1.96 13.02
N VAL A 283 11.07 -2.17 12.55
CA VAL A 283 10.23 -3.30 12.96
C VAL A 283 10.74 -4.61 12.37
N MET A 284 11.16 -4.57 11.11
CA MET A 284 11.56 -5.75 10.34
C MET A 284 13.04 -6.12 10.50
N ALA A 285 13.86 -5.32 11.19
CA ALA A 285 15.30 -5.52 11.23
C ALA A 285 15.72 -6.92 11.71
N ALA A 286 15.09 -7.44 12.76
CA ALA A 286 15.37 -8.78 13.27
C ALA A 286 14.99 -9.88 12.26
N ASN A 287 13.81 -9.76 11.64
CA ASN A 287 13.31 -10.72 10.65
C ASN A 287 14.14 -10.68 9.36
N PHE A 288 14.54 -9.47 8.95
CA PHE A 288 15.44 -9.31 7.81
C PHE A 288 16.79 -10.02 8.02
N MET A 289 17.36 -9.93 9.21
CA MET A 289 18.58 -10.66 9.55
C MET A 289 18.39 -12.17 9.54
N ASP A 290 17.23 -12.67 9.98
CA ASP A 290 16.91 -14.10 9.87
C ASP A 290 16.91 -14.55 8.41
N ASP A 291 16.29 -13.77 7.52
CA ASP A 291 16.25 -14.09 6.10
C ASP A 291 17.66 -14.10 5.49
N VAL A 292 18.50 -13.11 5.85
CA VAL A 292 19.90 -13.04 5.39
C VAL A 292 20.70 -14.25 5.86
N ILE A 293 20.60 -14.58 7.16
CA ILE A 293 21.29 -15.72 7.76
C ILE A 293 20.82 -17.04 7.13
N ALA A 294 19.52 -17.20 6.94
CA ALA A 294 18.96 -18.40 6.31
C ALA A 294 19.45 -18.56 4.86
N HIS A 295 19.47 -17.48 4.08
CA HIS A 295 19.99 -17.53 2.71
C HIS A 295 21.48 -17.88 2.67
N LEU A 296 22.31 -17.23 3.50
CA LEU A 296 23.74 -17.56 3.60
C LEU A 296 23.96 -19.01 4.08
N THR A 297 23.13 -19.51 4.99
CA THR A 297 23.20 -20.91 5.44
C THR A 297 22.91 -21.89 4.30
N GLN A 298 21.88 -21.64 3.49
CA GLN A 298 21.59 -22.44 2.30
C GLN A 298 22.71 -22.33 1.28
N LEU A 299 23.17 -21.12 1.01
CA LEU A 299 24.25 -20.86 0.05
C LEU A 299 25.57 -21.54 0.45
N SER A 300 25.84 -21.70 1.76
CA SER A 300 27.03 -22.39 2.27
C SER A 300 27.13 -23.87 1.89
N THR A 301 26.00 -24.50 1.59
CA THR A 301 25.92 -25.90 1.16
C THR A 301 26.10 -26.07 -0.34
N CYS A 302 26.14 -24.98 -1.09
CA CYS A 302 26.30 -24.95 -2.54
C CYS A 302 27.75 -24.70 -2.94
N ASP A 303 28.18 -25.19 -4.09
CA ASP A 303 29.45 -24.82 -4.70
C ASP A 303 29.33 -23.42 -5.36
N ALA A 304 30.35 -22.58 -5.16
CA ALA A 304 30.36 -21.20 -5.65
C ALA A 304 30.15 -21.06 -7.17
N LEU A 305 30.69 -21.99 -7.95
CA LEU A 305 30.69 -21.96 -9.40
C LEU A 305 29.59 -22.80 -10.05
N HIS A 306 28.82 -23.56 -9.26
CA HIS A 306 27.67 -24.27 -9.77
C HIS A 306 26.52 -23.30 -10.10
N GLU A 307 25.62 -23.75 -11.00
CA GLU A 307 24.43 -23.00 -11.42
C GLU A 307 23.55 -22.65 -10.20
N CYS A 308 23.07 -21.42 -10.16
CA CYS A 308 22.23 -20.91 -9.08
C CYS A 308 20.92 -21.70 -8.99
N GLN A 309 20.59 -22.15 -7.79
CA GLN A 309 19.37 -22.94 -7.50
C GLN A 309 18.27 -22.12 -6.81
N PHE A 310 18.46 -20.81 -6.64
CA PHE A 310 17.55 -19.94 -5.88
C PHE A 310 16.50 -19.25 -6.75
N HIS A 311 16.06 -19.88 -7.84
CA HIS A 311 15.06 -19.31 -8.76
C HIS A 311 13.63 -19.71 -8.42
N GLU A 312 13.45 -20.87 -7.81
CA GLU A 312 12.13 -21.37 -7.43
C GLU A 312 11.67 -20.71 -6.12
N LEU A 313 10.39 -20.37 -6.07
CA LEU A 313 9.74 -19.97 -4.83
C LEU A 313 9.18 -21.21 -4.15
N PRO A 314 9.51 -21.44 -2.89
CA PRO A 314 8.77 -22.41 -2.09
C PRO A 314 7.30 -21.98 -1.99
N ASP A 315 6.36 -22.91 -2.00
CA ASP A 315 4.90 -22.69 -1.88
C ASP A 315 4.48 -21.84 -0.67
N ARG A 316 5.38 -21.65 0.29
CA ARG A 316 5.18 -20.88 1.52
C ARG A 316 5.50 -19.39 1.39
N CYS A 317 6.01 -18.94 0.26
CA CYS A 317 6.36 -17.54 0.08
C CYS A 317 5.12 -16.69 -0.15
N SER A 318 4.92 -15.77 0.73
CA SER A 318 4.45 -14.44 0.38
C SER A 318 2.97 -14.13 0.34
N GLN A 319 2.04 -15.01 0.61
CA GLN A 319 0.62 -14.59 0.50
C GLN A 319 0.32 -13.37 1.37
N ASP A 320 1.01 -13.23 2.52
CA ASP A 320 0.77 -12.16 3.47
C ASP A 320 2.06 -11.74 4.24
N ALA A 321 3.24 -11.84 3.62
CA ALA A 321 4.51 -11.55 4.31
C ALA A 321 4.53 -10.18 5.00
N ALA A 322 4.00 -9.14 4.35
CA ALA A 322 3.87 -7.81 4.92
C ALA A 322 2.86 -7.75 6.08
N TYR A 323 1.81 -8.57 6.04
CA TYR A 323 0.81 -8.64 7.09
C TYR A 323 1.27 -9.46 8.29
N TYR A 324 2.08 -10.49 8.09
CA TYR A 324 2.65 -11.27 9.18
C TYR A 324 3.54 -10.42 10.09
N ASP A 325 4.42 -9.61 9.52
CA ASP A 325 5.26 -8.71 10.32
C ASP A 325 4.44 -7.67 11.08
N MET A 326 3.32 -7.23 10.52
CA MET A 326 2.36 -6.37 11.21
C MET A 326 1.53 -7.14 12.24
N ALA A 327 1.24 -8.42 12.04
CA ALA A 327 0.45 -9.21 12.97
C ALA A 327 1.11 -9.28 14.35
N SER A 328 2.43 -9.41 14.42
CA SER A 328 3.15 -9.36 15.70
C SER A 328 3.05 -8.00 16.40
N LEU A 329 2.95 -6.92 15.65
CA LEU A 329 2.70 -5.57 16.20
C LEU A 329 1.27 -5.42 16.73
N PHE A 330 0.32 -6.18 16.17
CA PHE A 330 -1.09 -6.13 16.57
C PHE A 330 -1.46 -7.20 17.60
N GLY A 331 -0.48 -7.92 18.17
CA GLY A 331 -0.72 -8.95 19.19
C GLY A 331 -1.29 -10.25 18.63
N PHE A 332 -1.11 -10.52 17.34
CA PHE A 332 -1.35 -11.85 16.77
C PHE A 332 -0.09 -12.72 16.95
N GLU A 333 -0.26 -13.94 17.41
CA GLU A 333 0.84 -14.90 17.50
C GLU A 333 1.41 -15.19 16.10
N GLN A 334 2.71 -15.13 15.97
CA GLN A 334 3.44 -15.50 14.76
C GLN A 334 4.39 -16.65 15.03
N GLU A 335 4.39 -17.59 14.10
CA GLU A 335 5.57 -18.44 13.93
C GLU A 335 6.68 -17.62 13.28
N SER A 336 7.81 -17.48 13.96
CA SER A 336 9.02 -16.87 13.42
C SER A 336 9.54 -17.74 12.26
N GLN A 337 9.23 -17.36 11.03
CA GLN A 337 9.71 -18.04 9.82
C GLN A 337 10.63 -17.09 9.04
N SER A 338 11.79 -17.61 8.64
CA SER A 338 12.62 -16.94 7.64
C SER A 338 11.99 -17.09 6.26
N TYR A 339 12.06 -16.03 5.45
CA TYR A 339 11.61 -16.05 4.07
C TYR A 339 12.80 -16.32 3.15
N PRO A 340 12.72 -17.33 2.28
CA PRO A 340 13.80 -17.64 1.36
C PRO A 340 14.00 -16.51 0.35
N TYR A 341 15.26 -16.25 0.04
CA TYR A 341 15.61 -15.36 -1.06
C TYR A 341 15.36 -16.05 -2.39
N ARG A 342 14.71 -15.34 -3.32
CA ARG A 342 14.63 -15.73 -4.71
C ARG A 342 15.54 -14.86 -5.56
N CYS A 343 16.38 -15.52 -6.34
CA CYS A 343 17.23 -14.84 -7.30
C CYS A 343 16.43 -14.39 -8.52
N SER A 344 16.37 -13.09 -8.75
CA SER A 344 15.70 -12.48 -9.90
C SER A 344 16.61 -12.26 -11.12
N PHE A 345 17.81 -12.85 -11.12
CA PHE A 345 18.76 -12.69 -12.21
C PHE A 345 18.25 -13.40 -13.46
N PRO A 346 18.08 -12.70 -14.60
CA PRO A 346 17.34 -13.22 -15.75
C PRO A 346 18.13 -14.23 -16.61
N HIS A 347 19.39 -14.48 -16.28
CA HIS A 347 20.29 -15.32 -17.09
C HIS A 347 20.82 -16.49 -16.26
N LYS A 348 21.29 -17.55 -16.95
CA LYS A 348 22.06 -18.60 -16.29
C LYS A 348 23.32 -18.01 -15.66
N HIS A 349 23.47 -18.24 -14.37
CA HIS A 349 24.57 -17.71 -13.56
C HIS A 349 24.87 -18.66 -12.41
N ASN A 350 26.00 -18.44 -11.75
CA ASN A 350 26.46 -19.28 -10.65
C ASN A 350 26.08 -18.69 -9.27
N ASN A 351 26.33 -19.46 -8.20
CA ASN A 351 26.01 -19.05 -6.83
C ASN A 351 26.82 -17.83 -6.37
N LEU A 352 28.02 -17.62 -6.88
CA LEU A 352 28.84 -16.45 -6.58
C LEU A 352 28.20 -15.16 -7.15
N GLU A 353 27.68 -15.22 -8.39
CA GLU A 353 26.96 -14.11 -9.02
C GLU A 353 25.64 -13.85 -8.29
N SER A 354 24.93 -14.90 -7.84
CA SER A 354 23.75 -14.78 -7.03
C SER A 354 24.03 -14.07 -5.69
N LEU A 355 25.10 -14.43 -4.99
CA LEU A 355 25.53 -13.75 -3.75
C LEU A 355 25.84 -12.28 -4.00
N ASN A 356 26.53 -11.97 -5.10
CA ASN A 356 26.81 -10.58 -5.46
C ASN A 356 25.52 -9.77 -5.68
N GLN A 357 24.55 -10.34 -6.40
CA GLN A 357 23.26 -9.69 -6.62
C GLN A 357 22.49 -9.50 -5.31
N PHE A 358 22.39 -10.53 -4.49
CA PHE A 358 21.75 -10.47 -3.20
C PHE A 358 22.34 -9.36 -2.33
N SER A 359 23.66 -9.31 -2.21
CA SER A 359 24.36 -8.31 -1.41
C SER A 359 24.14 -6.87 -1.91
N ASN A 360 23.97 -6.67 -3.22
CA ASN A 360 23.66 -5.35 -3.79
C ASN A 360 22.24 -4.88 -3.43
N GLN A 361 21.31 -5.80 -3.21
CA GLN A 361 19.91 -5.47 -2.85
C GLN A 361 19.73 -5.19 -1.36
N LEU A 362 20.67 -5.59 -0.51
CA LEU A 362 20.52 -5.47 0.94
C LEU A 362 20.30 -4.02 1.41
N SER A 363 20.99 -3.04 0.83
CA SER A 363 20.85 -1.63 1.20
C SER A 363 19.45 -1.07 0.92
N GLU A 364 18.74 -1.62 -0.05
CA GLU A 364 17.39 -1.18 -0.43
C GLU A 364 16.38 -1.41 0.69
N PHE A 365 16.65 -2.35 1.60
CA PHE A 365 15.84 -2.59 2.80
C PHE A 365 15.62 -1.32 3.62
N PHE A 366 16.66 -0.50 3.81
CA PHE A 366 16.55 0.73 4.60
C PHE A 366 15.75 1.83 3.89
N PHE A 367 15.57 1.70 2.58
CA PHE A 367 14.67 2.55 1.79
C PHE A 367 13.24 1.98 1.69
N GLY A 368 13.02 0.78 2.27
CA GLY A 368 11.72 0.13 2.41
C GLY A 368 11.40 -0.92 1.36
N GLN A 369 12.33 -1.26 0.50
CA GLN A 369 12.25 -2.40 -0.38
C GLN A 369 12.84 -3.62 0.35
N HIS A 370 12.06 -4.70 0.48
CA HIS A 370 12.54 -5.90 1.16
C HIS A 370 12.99 -6.94 0.14
N PRO A 371 14.25 -7.44 0.25
CA PRO A 371 14.78 -8.40 -0.72
C PRO A 371 14.05 -9.75 -0.74
N THR A 372 13.46 -10.16 0.39
CA THR A 372 12.87 -11.50 0.59
C THR A 372 11.38 -11.49 0.84
N ARG A 373 10.80 -10.38 1.32
CA ARG A 373 9.41 -10.30 1.81
C ARG A 373 8.52 -9.46 0.90
N LYS A 374 8.65 -9.64 -0.39
CA LYS A 374 7.76 -9.02 -1.37
C LYS A 374 6.50 -9.85 -1.53
N THR A 375 5.34 -9.22 -1.42
CA THR A 375 4.07 -9.91 -1.61
C THR A 375 3.61 -9.86 -3.05
N HIS A 376 3.11 -10.99 -3.57
CA HIS A 376 2.49 -11.08 -4.89
C HIS A 376 0.98 -11.24 -4.72
N PHE A 377 0.23 -10.70 -5.68
CA PHE A 377 -1.21 -10.85 -5.65
C PHE A 377 -1.62 -12.29 -5.92
N LYS A 378 -2.50 -12.83 -5.07
CA LYS A 378 -3.20 -14.09 -5.31
C LYS A 378 -4.70 -13.84 -5.21
N TYR A 379 -5.42 -14.28 -6.24
CA TYR A 379 -6.87 -14.23 -6.27
C TYR A 379 -7.42 -15.40 -5.43
N HIS A 380 -8.25 -15.10 -4.45
CA HIS A 380 -8.86 -16.10 -3.58
C HIS A 380 -10.32 -15.81 -3.24
N SER A 381 -10.82 -14.64 -3.59
CA SER A 381 -12.21 -14.21 -3.37
C SER A 381 -12.57 -13.10 -4.34
N THR A 382 -13.86 -12.83 -4.51
CA THR A 382 -14.32 -11.70 -5.32
C THR A 382 -13.88 -10.37 -4.73
N PHE A 383 -13.67 -9.36 -5.57
CA PHE A 383 -13.26 -8.03 -5.14
C PHE A 383 -14.32 -7.28 -4.29
N THR A 384 -15.56 -7.78 -4.28
CA THR A 384 -16.68 -7.21 -3.50
C THR A 384 -16.97 -7.94 -2.19
N GLU A 385 -16.24 -9.03 -1.88
CA GLU A 385 -16.34 -9.69 -0.60
C GLU A 385 -15.77 -8.81 0.52
N LEU A 386 -16.58 -8.57 1.55
CA LEU A 386 -16.24 -7.65 2.62
C LEU A 386 -15.92 -8.37 3.92
N THR A 387 -14.91 -7.88 4.60
CA THR A 387 -14.58 -8.27 5.97
C THR A 387 -14.55 -7.03 6.88
N PRO A 388 -14.82 -7.17 8.19
CA PRO A 388 -14.67 -6.05 9.12
C PRO A 388 -13.24 -5.50 9.10
N ALA A 389 -13.10 -4.19 8.96
CA ALA A 389 -11.80 -3.54 9.02
C ALA A 389 -11.54 -2.95 10.42
N ARG A 390 -10.28 -2.86 10.81
CA ARG A 390 -9.84 -2.21 12.05
C ARG A 390 -8.55 -1.40 11.89
N THR A 391 -8.06 -1.29 10.66
CA THR A 391 -6.82 -0.59 10.35
C THR A 391 -7.01 0.19 9.06
N ILE A 392 -6.59 1.44 9.05
CA ILE A 392 -6.38 2.20 7.82
C ILE A 392 -4.91 2.00 7.43
N TYR A 393 -4.69 1.38 6.29
CA TYR A 393 -3.37 1.45 5.65
C TYR A 393 -3.24 2.84 5.03
N PRO A 394 -2.15 3.57 5.31
CA PRO A 394 -1.91 4.83 4.64
C PRO A 394 -1.96 4.63 3.12
N GLY A 395 -2.84 5.35 2.47
CA GLY A 395 -3.10 5.20 1.04
C GLY A 395 -3.83 3.92 0.67
N ASN A 396 -4.75 3.69 0.06
CA ASN A 396 -5.69 2.62 -0.29
C ASN A 396 -6.87 2.51 0.68
N TYR A 397 -7.48 3.67 0.96
CA TYR A 397 -8.78 3.68 1.62
C TYR A 397 -9.73 4.70 0.98
N VAL A 398 -11.00 4.37 1.00
CA VAL A 398 -12.07 5.14 0.36
C VAL A 398 -13.12 5.49 1.40
N VAL A 399 -13.61 6.72 1.36
CA VAL A 399 -14.68 7.18 2.23
C VAL A 399 -15.77 7.88 1.42
N ASN A 400 -17.02 7.79 1.87
CA ASN A 400 -18.08 8.68 1.41
C ASN A 400 -18.01 10.04 2.12
N TYR A 401 -18.90 10.96 1.79
CA TYR A 401 -18.87 12.31 2.38
C TYR A 401 -19.01 12.28 3.92
N SER A 402 -19.83 11.39 4.46
CA SER A 402 -19.99 11.25 5.92
C SER A 402 -18.73 10.71 6.61
N GLY A 403 -17.90 9.96 5.90
CA GLY A 403 -16.63 9.43 6.38
C GLY A 403 -15.51 10.46 6.44
N LEU A 404 -15.61 11.60 5.77
CA LEU A 404 -14.59 12.66 5.80
C LEU A 404 -14.40 13.31 7.19
N LYS A 405 -15.34 13.14 8.11
CA LYS A 405 -15.18 13.56 9.51
C LYS A 405 -14.08 12.77 10.23
N TYR A 406 -13.75 11.59 9.75
CA TYR A 406 -12.71 10.75 10.33
C TYR A 406 -11.34 11.17 9.80
N VAL A 407 -10.54 11.74 10.67
CA VAL A 407 -9.20 12.23 10.36
C VAL A 407 -8.15 11.38 11.09
N ILE A 408 -6.90 11.45 10.62
CA ILE A 408 -5.79 10.79 11.30
C ILE A 408 -5.49 11.57 12.59
N PRO A 409 -5.64 10.95 13.77
CA PRO A 409 -5.46 11.65 15.05
C PRO A 409 -3.98 11.92 15.32
N PHE A 410 -3.72 12.95 16.16
CA PHE A 410 -2.38 13.28 16.66
C PHE A 410 -1.33 13.46 15.55
N SER A 411 -1.73 14.06 14.43
CA SER A 411 -0.90 14.19 13.24
C SER A 411 0.36 15.03 13.46
N ASP A 412 0.34 15.97 14.40
CA ASP A 412 1.46 16.82 14.79
C ASP A 412 2.57 16.08 15.56
N LEU A 413 2.27 14.94 16.19
CA LEU A 413 3.26 14.09 16.87
C LEU A 413 4.18 13.35 15.88
N ARG A 414 3.78 13.20 14.61
CA ARG A 414 4.55 12.53 13.55
C ARG A 414 4.99 11.10 13.89
N LEU A 415 4.20 10.41 14.70
CA LEU A 415 4.47 9.04 15.12
C LEU A 415 4.13 8.04 14.01
N ARG A 416 4.69 6.85 14.13
CA ARG A 416 4.21 5.68 13.38
C ARG A 416 2.82 5.29 13.89
N MET A 417 2.18 4.34 13.26
CA MET A 417 0.89 3.73 13.67
C MET A 417 -0.32 4.67 13.73
N SER A 418 -0.23 5.89 13.22
CA SER A 418 -1.36 6.84 13.21
C SER A 418 -2.56 6.32 12.40
N GLY A 419 -2.32 5.64 11.28
CA GLY A 419 -3.39 5.01 10.49
C GLY A 419 -4.07 3.85 11.23
N PRO A 420 -3.33 2.86 11.78
CA PRO A 420 -3.89 1.82 12.63
C PRO A 420 -4.67 2.37 13.84
N THR A 421 -4.16 3.40 14.51
CA THR A 421 -4.86 4.06 15.62
C THR A 421 -6.17 4.71 15.16
N ALA A 422 -6.16 5.42 14.04
CA ALA A 422 -7.38 5.97 13.44
C ALA A 422 -8.39 4.85 13.14
N GLY A 423 -7.93 3.72 12.61
CA GLY A 423 -8.77 2.56 12.32
C GLY A 423 -9.49 2.01 13.56
N ARG A 424 -8.82 1.96 14.74
CA ARG A 424 -9.44 1.53 16.00
C ARG A 424 -10.55 2.48 16.43
N LEU A 425 -10.30 3.78 16.37
CA LEU A 425 -11.29 4.79 16.70
C LEU A 425 -12.50 4.73 15.76
N ILE A 426 -12.25 4.59 14.46
CA ILE A 426 -13.32 4.49 13.46
C ILE A 426 -14.15 3.23 13.66
N GLN A 427 -13.50 2.08 13.86
CA GLN A 427 -14.20 0.82 14.11
C GLN A 427 -15.10 0.90 15.34
N SER A 428 -14.63 1.51 16.43
CA SER A 428 -15.43 1.65 17.65
C SER A 428 -16.69 2.50 17.42
N GLU A 429 -16.67 3.46 16.49
CA GLU A 429 -17.79 4.35 16.18
C GLU A 429 -18.74 3.79 15.12
N ILE A 430 -18.21 3.31 13.97
CA ILE A 430 -19.08 2.91 12.84
C ILE A 430 -19.18 1.40 12.61
N LYS A 431 -18.42 0.60 13.36
CA LYS A 431 -18.51 -0.87 13.38
C LYS A 431 -18.51 -1.49 11.95
N ASN A 432 -19.56 -2.18 11.58
CA ASN A 432 -19.72 -2.89 10.31
C ASN A 432 -19.74 -2.00 9.07
N ARG A 433 -19.80 -0.67 9.22
CA ARG A 433 -19.69 0.28 8.11
C ARG A 433 -18.23 0.65 7.77
N PHE A 434 -17.26 0.14 8.56
CA PHE A 434 -15.84 0.16 8.25
C PHE A 434 -15.41 -1.24 7.82
N VAL A 435 -15.13 -1.40 6.53
CA VAL A 435 -14.91 -2.70 5.89
C VAL A 435 -13.60 -2.75 5.12
N SER A 436 -13.11 -3.95 4.89
CA SER A 436 -11.98 -4.26 4.02
C SER A 436 -12.42 -5.14 2.87
N ALA A 437 -11.89 -4.89 1.68
CA ALA A 437 -12.08 -5.71 0.49
C ALA A 437 -10.73 -6.15 -0.10
N ASN A 438 -10.76 -7.20 -0.93
CA ASN A 438 -9.59 -7.70 -1.66
C ASN A 438 -9.26 -6.81 -2.88
N LEU A 439 -9.00 -5.52 -2.63
CA LEU A 439 -8.61 -4.52 -3.63
C LEU A 439 -7.11 -4.18 -3.45
N PRO A 440 -6.20 -5.00 -4.00
CA PRO A 440 -4.76 -4.84 -3.81
C PRO A 440 -4.22 -3.69 -4.66
N MET A 441 -3.33 -2.88 -4.10
CA MET A 441 -2.54 -1.90 -4.85
C MET A 441 -1.07 -2.26 -4.77
N LEU A 442 -0.37 -2.10 -5.89
CA LEU A 442 1.07 -2.35 -5.94
C LEU A 442 1.83 -1.19 -5.27
N HIS A 443 2.54 -1.52 -4.21
CA HIS A 443 3.36 -0.60 -3.45
C HIS A 443 4.83 -0.71 -3.88
N LYS A 444 5.39 0.39 -4.40
CA LYS A 444 6.79 0.51 -4.82
C LYS A 444 7.47 1.65 -4.08
N ARG A 445 8.19 1.32 -3.02
CA ARG A 445 8.78 2.31 -2.11
C ARG A 445 10.07 2.93 -2.63
N HIS A 446 10.84 2.17 -3.39
CA HIS A 446 12.13 2.61 -3.91
C HIS A 446 12.11 2.71 -5.43
N LEU A 447 12.60 3.80 -5.96
CA LEU A 447 12.84 4.02 -7.38
C LEU A 447 14.30 4.43 -7.57
N LYS A 448 15.02 3.74 -8.44
CA LYS A 448 16.45 4.00 -8.70
C LYS A 448 16.72 5.44 -9.17
N GLU A 449 15.78 6.03 -9.87
CA GLU A 449 15.84 7.41 -10.38
C GLU A 449 15.75 8.48 -9.27
N GLU A 450 15.24 8.11 -8.10
CA GLU A 450 15.10 8.98 -6.93
C GLU A 450 16.00 8.56 -5.75
N ALA A 451 16.94 7.65 -5.98
CA ALA A 451 17.75 7.03 -4.94
C ALA A 451 18.77 7.97 -4.27
N THR A 452 19.06 9.12 -4.85
CA THR A 452 20.12 10.02 -4.39
C THR A 452 19.83 10.73 -3.07
N ASP A 453 18.53 10.86 -2.69
CA ASP A 453 18.10 11.54 -1.47
C ASP A 453 17.02 10.78 -0.71
N GLY A 454 17.01 9.46 -0.82
CA GLY A 454 16.04 8.56 -0.19
C GLY A 454 16.11 8.54 1.33
N PHE A 455 16.17 9.73 1.91
CA PHE A 455 16.21 9.92 3.33
C PHE A 455 14.92 9.44 3.98
N ARG A 456 15.04 8.43 4.83
CA ARG A 456 13.98 8.09 5.78
C ARG A 456 14.28 8.77 7.10
N PRO A 457 13.35 9.60 7.60
CA PRO A 457 13.52 10.18 8.93
C PRO A 457 13.74 9.07 9.96
N GLY A 458 14.83 9.16 10.71
CA GLY A 458 15.16 8.22 11.77
C GLY A 458 16.04 7.02 11.39
N VAL A 459 16.45 6.90 10.11
CA VAL A 459 17.48 5.96 9.68
C VAL A 459 18.72 6.74 9.28
N VAL A 460 19.83 6.56 9.99
CA VAL A 460 21.12 7.16 9.67
C VAL A 460 22.08 6.06 9.25
N ILE A 461 22.65 6.20 8.06
CA ILE A 461 23.62 5.25 7.50
C ILE A 461 24.94 6.00 7.36
N ASP A 462 25.95 5.54 8.06
CA ASP A 462 27.33 5.99 7.94
C ASP A 462 28.29 4.81 7.67
N ASP A 463 29.58 5.06 7.49
CA ASP A 463 30.55 4.03 7.15
C ASP A 463 30.75 2.99 8.27
N GLU A 464 30.35 3.29 9.50
CA GLU A 464 30.57 2.44 10.64
C GLU A 464 29.31 1.78 11.19
N VAL A 465 28.15 2.45 11.11
CA VAL A 465 26.91 2.03 11.78
C VAL A 465 25.69 2.36 10.95
N ILE A 466 24.70 1.45 10.93
CA ILE A 466 23.35 1.71 10.49
C ILE A 466 22.50 1.98 11.72
N ASN A 467 22.22 3.25 11.99
CA ASN A 467 21.51 3.67 13.19
C ASN A 467 19.99 3.73 12.92
N LEU A 468 19.23 2.89 13.62
CA LEU A 468 17.77 2.82 13.57
C LEU A 468 17.09 3.42 14.81
N CYS A 469 17.84 4.00 15.75
CA CYS A 469 17.31 4.40 17.06
C CYS A 469 16.14 5.38 16.97
N ASP A 470 16.23 6.41 16.13
CA ASP A 470 15.17 7.42 16.00
C ASP A 470 13.91 6.84 15.33
N GLU A 471 14.06 5.89 14.41
CA GLU A 471 12.93 5.20 13.79
C GLU A 471 12.24 4.24 14.78
N LEU A 472 13.03 3.56 15.62
CA LEU A 472 12.51 2.71 16.71
C LEU A 472 11.78 3.56 17.77
N GLU A 473 12.31 4.72 18.15
CA GLU A 473 11.66 5.64 19.08
C GLU A 473 10.28 6.09 18.56
N ARG A 474 10.22 6.52 17.30
CA ARG A 474 8.95 6.88 16.65
C ARG A 474 7.97 5.73 16.57
N GLN A 475 8.47 4.51 16.38
CA GLN A 475 7.66 3.30 16.38
C GLN A 475 7.15 2.99 17.78
N PHE A 476 8.00 3.03 18.82
CA PHE A 476 7.63 2.77 20.20
C PHE A 476 6.48 3.66 20.68
N PHE A 477 6.59 4.98 20.49
CA PHE A 477 5.51 5.89 20.86
C PHE A 477 4.26 5.72 19.98
N GLY A 478 4.43 5.31 18.73
CA GLY A 478 3.33 4.95 17.86
C GLY A 478 2.60 3.68 18.33
N ASP A 479 3.33 2.67 18.76
CA ASP A 479 2.79 1.44 19.34
C ASP A 479 2.10 1.73 20.68
N LEU A 480 2.70 2.58 21.52
CA LEU A 480 2.09 3.03 22.78
C LEU A 480 0.73 3.69 22.53
N MET A 481 0.65 4.60 21.58
CA MET A 481 -0.60 5.24 21.16
C MET A 481 -1.62 4.20 20.66
N LEU A 482 -1.21 3.32 19.75
CA LEU A 482 -2.08 2.32 19.14
C LEU A 482 -2.65 1.36 20.19
N PHE A 483 -1.79 0.71 20.99
CA PHE A 483 -2.23 -0.31 21.93
C PHE A 483 -3.01 0.27 23.10
N THR A 484 -2.72 1.52 23.52
CA THR A 484 -3.56 2.22 24.50
C THR A 484 -4.97 2.43 23.95
N VAL A 485 -5.10 2.94 22.73
CA VAL A 485 -6.42 3.14 22.09
C VAL A 485 -7.13 1.82 21.86
N ASP A 486 -6.43 0.80 21.34
CA ASP A 486 -7.00 -0.53 21.09
C ASP A 486 -7.58 -1.16 22.36
N ARG A 487 -6.86 -1.13 23.48
CA ARG A 487 -7.34 -1.67 24.76
C ARG A 487 -8.55 -0.94 25.33
N ILE A 488 -8.63 0.36 25.13
CA ILE A 488 -9.76 1.15 25.60
C ILE A 488 -10.97 0.89 24.70
N THR A 489 -10.81 0.94 23.39
CA THR A 489 -11.91 0.81 22.42
C THR A 489 -12.43 -0.60 22.25
N SER A 490 -11.65 -1.61 22.63
CA SER A 490 -12.05 -3.04 22.57
C SER A 490 -12.87 -3.51 23.78
N LYS A 491 -13.07 -2.66 24.79
CA LYS A 491 -13.91 -3.00 25.94
C LYS A 491 -15.39 -2.97 25.54
N ASP A 492 -16.15 -3.96 25.98
CA ASP A 492 -17.59 -4.07 25.68
C ASP A 492 -18.41 -2.88 26.20
N ASP A 493 -17.95 -2.24 27.28
CA ASP A 493 -18.58 -1.09 27.93
C ASP A 493 -18.03 0.26 27.47
N PHE A 494 -17.23 0.30 26.39
CA PHE A 494 -16.70 1.56 25.88
C PHE A 494 -17.81 2.47 25.37
N GLY A 495 -18.08 3.54 26.12
CA GLY A 495 -19.16 4.50 25.85
C GLY A 495 -18.83 5.59 24.81
N GLY A 496 -17.75 5.44 24.02
CA GLY A 496 -17.35 6.41 22.99
C GLY A 496 -16.58 7.62 23.54
N THR A 497 -16.24 7.66 24.82
CA THR A 497 -15.48 8.74 25.45
C THR A 497 -14.26 8.22 26.17
N PHE A 498 -13.19 9.01 26.15
CA PHE A 498 -11.95 8.71 26.88
C PHE A 498 -11.88 9.60 28.12
N ASP A 499 -11.85 8.98 29.31
CA ASP A 499 -11.52 9.71 30.53
C ASP A 499 -10.00 9.66 30.78
N GLN A 500 -9.46 10.75 31.33
CA GLN A 500 -8.03 10.92 31.50
C GLN A 500 -7.41 9.83 32.39
N LEU A 501 -8.04 9.49 33.49
CA LEU A 501 -7.52 8.50 34.45
C LEU A 501 -7.40 7.11 33.82
N THR A 502 -8.43 6.68 33.08
CA THR A 502 -8.42 5.41 32.35
C THR A 502 -7.32 5.40 31.29
N VAL A 503 -7.15 6.50 30.54
CA VAL A 503 -6.09 6.61 29.53
C VAL A 503 -4.71 6.49 30.18
N GLU A 504 -4.44 7.22 31.27
CA GLU A 504 -3.15 7.18 31.98
C GLU A 504 -2.84 5.79 32.54
N GLN A 505 -3.82 5.12 33.14
CA GLN A 505 -3.64 3.77 33.69
C GLN A 505 -3.33 2.74 32.59
N VAL A 506 -4.12 2.74 31.50
CA VAL A 506 -3.91 1.82 30.37
C VAL A 506 -2.58 2.11 29.69
N MET A 507 -2.26 3.39 29.47
CA MET A 507 -1.00 3.79 28.84
C MET A 507 0.22 3.33 29.66
N THR A 508 0.22 3.49 30.99
CA THR A 508 1.31 3.04 31.88
C THR A 508 1.49 1.52 31.79
N GLN A 509 0.39 0.76 31.74
CA GLN A 509 0.45 -0.68 31.60
C GLN A 509 1.03 -1.08 30.23
N VAL A 510 0.55 -0.48 29.14
CA VAL A 510 1.04 -0.71 27.78
C VAL A 510 2.50 -0.34 27.65
N GLU A 511 2.93 0.79 28.23
CA GLU A 511 4.33 1.22 28.22
C GLU A 511 5.25 0.18 28.83
N SER A 512 4.89 -0.37 30.00
CA SER A 512 5.67 -1.41 30.66
C SER A 512 5.82 -2.68 29.82
N GLU A 513 4.74 -3.10 29.14
CA GLU A 513 4.77 -4.26 28.26
C GLU A 513 5.62 -4.01 27.00
N LEU A 514 5.48 -2.82 26.39
CA LEU A 514 6.26 -2.44 25.23
C LEU A 514 7.75 -2.32 25.53
N LEU A 515 8.13 -1.80 26.69
CA LEU A 515 9.55 -1.75 27.11
C LEU A 515 10.17 -3.15 27.10
N SER A 516 9.49 -4.15 27.66
CA SER A 516 9.96 -5.53 27.63
C SER A 516 10.07 -6.07 26.19
N MET A 517 9.05 -5.84 25.35
CA MET A 517 9.07 -6.28 23.95
C MET A 517 10.22 -5.64 23.15
N TYR A 518 10.51 -4.36 23.40
CA TYR A 518 11.59 -3.67 22.71
C TYR A 518 12.97 -4.07 23.19
N GLU A 519 13.13 -4.47 24.47
CA GLU A 519 14.34 -5.11 25.00
C GLU A 519 14.60 -6.45 24.29
N ASP A 520 13.56 -7.27 24.13
CA ASP A 520 13.66 -8.54 23.41
C ASP A 520 14.06 -8.33 21.93
N LYS A 521 13.43 -7.36 21.25
CA LYS A 521 13.78 -7.01 19.86
C LYS A 521 15.23 -6.54 19.74
N HIS A 522 15.69 -5.69 20.65
CA HIS A 522 17.07 -5.22 20.67
C HIS A 522 18.06 -6.39 20.85
N THR A 523 17.78 -7.25 21.81
CA THR A 523 18.59 -8.45 22.10
C THR A 523 18.63 -9.39 20.90
N ALA A 524 17.50 -9.60 20.23
CA ALA A 524 17.42 -10.41 19.02
C ALA A 524 18.30 -9.84 17.89
N VAL A 525 18.23 -8.54 17.63
CA VAL A 525 19.07 -7.89 16.60
C VAL A 525 20.56 -8.04 16.92
N LEU A 526 20.97 -7.82 18.17
CA LEU A 526 22.37 -7.97 18.58
C LEU A 526 22.87 -9.42 18.44
N SER A 527 22.05 -10.39 18.83
CA SER A 527 22.38 -11.83 18.69
C SER A 527 22.58 -12.20 17.21
N LYS A 528 21.66 -11.76 16.34
CA LYS A 528 21.72 -12.02 14.89
C LYS A 528 22.88 -11.31 14.22
N ASN A 529 23.20 -10.08 14.63
CA ASN A 529 24.43 -9.38 14.20
C ASN A 529 25.67 -10.18 14.51
N THR A 530 25.76 -10.75 15.73
CA THR A 530 26.89 -11.57 16.14
C THR A 530 26.97 -12.85 15.32
N GLN A 531 25.87 -13.52 15.07
CA GLN A 531 25.81 -14.72 14.23
C GLN A 531 26.22 -14.42 12.79
N LEU A 532 25.67 -13.36 12.18
CA LEU A 532 26.01 -12.95 10.81
C LEU A 532 27.50 -12.64 10.69
N LYS A 533 28.05 -11.89 11.65
CA LYS A 533 29.47 -11.59 11.69
C LYS A 533 30.34 -12.85 11.79
N ALA A 534 29.95 -13.80 12.64
CA ALA A 534 30.66 -15.07 12.76
C ALA A 534 30.70 -15.85 11.43
N MET A 535 29.56 -15.89 10.69
CA MET A 535 29.52 -16.51 9.36
C MET A 535 30.41 -15.82 8.33
N LEU A 536 30.59 -14.51 8.44
CA LEU A 536 31.42 -13.71 7.52
C LEU A 536 32.92 -13.78 7.86
N ASP A 537 33.27 -14.18 9.10
CA ASP A 537 34.65 -14.32 9.57
C ASP A 537 35.14 -15.79 9.53
N ASP A 538 34.26 -16.78 9.38
CA ASP A 538 34.61 -18.20 9.35
C ASP A 538 35.20 -18.58 7.97
N ALA A 539 36.48 -18.97 7.99
CA ALA A 539 37.22 -19.42 6.83
C ALA A 539 36.68 -20.70 6.17
N GLY A 540 35.79 -21.44 6.86
CA GLY A 540 35.14 -22.63 6.31
C GLY A 540 34.13 -22.31 5.18
N TYR A 541 33.65 -21.09 5.10
CA TYR A 541 32.74 -20.71 4.04
C TYR A 541 33.46 -20.24 2.78
N TRP A 542 33.03 -20.71 1.60
CA TRP A 542 33.69 -20.46 0.33
C TRP A 542 33.79 -18.97 -0.05
N TRP A 543 32.85 -18.12 0.39
CA TRP A 543 32.86 -16.66 0.13
C TRP A 543 33.94 -15.91 0.94
N ASN A 544 34.59 -16.58 1.89
CA ASN A 544 35.71 -16.04 2.66
C ASN A 544 37.07 -16.50 2.10
N SER A 545 37.08 -17.35 1.06
CA SER A 545 38.31 -17.79 0.41
C SER A 545 38.86 -16.73 -0.56
N ASP A 546 40.19 -16.66 -0.70
CA ASP A 546 40.85 -15.75 -1.64
C ASP A 546 40.42 -16.00 -3.09
N ALA A 547 40.03 -17.24 -3.42
CA ALA A 547 39.59 -17.61 -4.78
C ALA A 547 38.22 -16.99 -5.16
N HIS A 548 37.41 -16.61 -4.18
CA HIS A 548 36.07 -16.08 -4.36
C HIS A 548 35.89 -14.73 -3.65
N ALA A 549 36.98 -14.03 -3.33
CA ALA A 549 36.94 -12.71 -2.72
C ALA A 549 36.15 -11.73 -3.61
N THR A 550 35.06 -11.19 -3.06
CA THR A 550 34.19 -10.23 -3.74
C THR A 550 33.77 -9.14 -2.78
N ASP A 551 33.28 -8.02 -3.32
CA ASP A 551 32.68 -6.96 -2.51
C ASP A 551 31.39 -7.40 -1.78
N ALA A 552 30.82 -8.57 -2.13
CA ALA A 552 29.63 -9.11 -1.50
C ALA A 552 29.81 -9.29 0.01
N ARG A 553 30.95 -9.88 0.43
CA ARG A 553 31.28 -10.05 1.86
C ARG A 553 31.29 -8.70 2.58
N THR A 554 31.93 -7.68 2.01
CA THR A 554 31.99 -6.33 2.61
C THR A 554 30.59 -5.72 2.72
N ARG A 555 29.74 -5.86 1.69
CA ARG A 555 28.35 -5.38 1.73
C ARG A 555 27.53 -6.10 2.78
N VAL A 556 27.62 -7.44 2.89
CA VAL A 556 26.90 -8.18 3.92
C VAL A 556 27.43 -7.84 5.32
N LEU A 557 28.75 -7.67 5.50
CA LEU A 557 29.34 -7.27 6.77
C LEU A 557 28.82 -5.89 7.24
N PHE A 558 28.58 -4.97 6.31
CA PHE A 558 28.01 -3.66 6.63
C PHE A 558 26.66 -3.78 7.35
N PHE A 559 25.81 -4.75 6.97
CA PHE A 559 24.52 -4.97 7.63
C PHE A 559 24.62 -5.55 9.04
N SER A 560 25.73 -6.18 9.40
CA SER A 560 25.97 -6.60 10.77
C SER A 560 26.22 -5.44 11.73
N LYS A 561 26.33 -4.21 11.22
CA LYS A 561 26.59 -2.99 11.99
C LYS A 561 25.32 -2.24 12.41
N ILE A 562 24.15 -2.87 12.34
CA ILE A 562 22.88 -2.25 12.74
C ILE A 562 22.89 -1.95 14.24
N SER A 563 22.61 -0.70 14.60
CA SER A 563 22.42 -0.23 15.97
C SER A 563 20.94 0.07 16.25
N THR A 564 20.44 -0.50 17.35
CA THR A 564 19.06 -0.33 17.83
C THR A 564 19.01 0.13 19.30
N SER A 565 20.08 0.72 19.84
CA SER A 565 20.22 1.09 21.25
C SER A 565 19.31 2.25 21.67
N ILE A 566 18.00 2.01 21.57
CA ILE A 566 16.95 2.98 21.90
C ILE A 566 16.67 3.04 23.41
N LEU A 567 16.92 1.96 24.15
CA LEU A 567 16.52 1.84 25.56
C LEU A 567 17.07 2.94 26.46
N ALA A 568 18.28 3.43 26.17
CA ALA A 568 18.86 4.57 26.90
C ALA A 568 18.09 5.89 26.68
N LYS A 569 17.33 6.03 25.58
CA LYS A 569 16.52 7.21 25.26
C LYS A 569 15.09 7.12 25.80
N ILE A 570 14.54 5.91 25.88
CA ILE A 570 13.15 5.66 26.32
C ILE A 570 13.06 5.59 27.85
N GLN A 571 14.11 5.17 28.56
CA GLN A 571 14.12 5.20 30.02
C GLN A 571 13.96 6.65 30.50
N PRO A 572 12.93 6.96 31.30
CA PRO A 572 12.80 8.31 31.84
C PRO A 572 14.07 8.65 32.60
N PRO A 573 14.56 9.91 32.50
CA PRO A 573 15.71 10.33 33.30
C PRO A 573 15.36 10.09 34.77
N THR A 574 16.07 9.16 35.39
CA THR A 574 15.86 8.70 36.78
C THR A 574 16.16 9.79 37.82
N SER A 575 16.09 11.05 37.46
CA SER A 575 16.24 12.15 38.41
C SER A 575 15.77 13.47 37.79
N LYS A 576 14.47 13.73 37.78
CA LYS A 576 13.85 15.07 37.84
C LYS A 576 12.31 14.92 37.79
N LEU A 577 11.76 14.49 38.89
CA LEU A 577 10.44 14.88 39.37
C LEU A 577 10.64 15.69 40.65
#